data_73bae4dabad14c898ac207b9779dce3c
#
_entry.id   73bae4dabad14c898ac207b9779dce3c
#
_cell.length_a   1.000
_cell.length_b   1.000
_cell.length_c   1.000
_cell.angle_alpha   90.00
_cell.angle_beta   90.00
_cell.angle_gamma   90.00
#
_symmetry.space_group_name_H-M   'P 1'
#
loop_
_entity.id
_entity.type
_entity.pdbx_description
1 polymer ?
#
loop_
_entity_poly.entity_id
_entity_poly.type
_entity_poly.pdbx_seq_one_letter_code
_entity_poly.pdbx_strand_id
1 'polypeptide(L)'
;SKKLILEILSSDTKDKIINTVIETFRDEFKIDSCALEFYKNKEIDELENNTQLSFHKGSIHCGSFSKEKIKYLFEDEKIESIVVATVVLKDEIGLLKLGSFDRTKYLGDEDTTFIEYIRDILERKLAI
;
A
#
# COMPACT_ATOMS: atom_id res chain seq x y z
N SER A 1 9.80 -8.20 7.36
CA SER A 1 10.86 -8.81 8.14
C SER A 1 11.11 -8.05 9.44
N LYS A 2 11.80 -8.67 10.35
CA LYS A 2 12.18 -8.05 11.62
C LYS A 2 13.02 -6.80 11.42
N LYS A 3 13.90 -6.82 10.43
CA LYS A 3 14.75 -5.67 10.08
C LYS A 3 13.91 -4.47 9.63
N LEU A 4 12.93 -4.68 8.78
CA LEU A 4 12.03 -3.62 8.32
C LEU A 4 11.28 -2.99 9.50
N ILE A 5 10.74 -3.82 10.38
CA ILE A 5 10.01 -3.35 11.56
C ILE A 5 10.89 -2.47 12.43
N LEU A 6 12.13 -2.91 12.71
CA LEU A 6 13.06 -2.15 13.53
C LEU A 6 13.45 -0.83 12.87
N GLU A 7 13.64 -0.80 11.56
CA GLU A 7 13.95 0.42 10.84
C GLU A 7 12.79 1.42 10.86
N ILE A 8 11.56 0.95 10.70
CA ILE A 8 10.37 1.81 10.80
C ILE A 8 10.28 2.42 12.21
N LEU A 9 10.43 1.60 13.24
CA LEU A 9 10.32 2.05 14.62
C LEU A 9 11.41 3.04 15.01
N SER A 10 12.61 2.91 14.43
CA SER A 10 13.74 3.79 14.73
C SER A 10 13.78 5.05 13.88
N SER A 11 13.00 5.12 12.79
CA SER A 11 12.97 6.29 11.92
C SER A 11 12.22 7.44 12.57
N ASP A 12 12.71 8.65 12.36
CA ASP A 12 12.16 9.86 13.00
C ASP A 12 11.44 10.81 12.05
N THR A 13 11.48 10.56 10.74
CA THR A 13 10.78 11.37 9.76
C THR A 13 9.88 10.53 8.86
N LYS A 14 8.79 11.16 8.42
CA LYS A 14 7.83 10.53 7.50
C LYS A 14 8.51 10.06 6.20
N ASP A 15 9.36 10.90 5.63
CA ASP A 15 10.04 10.59 4.38
C ASP A 15 10.99 9.40 4.52
N LYS A 16 11.72 9.32 5.63
CA LYS A 16 12.60 8.17 5.91
C LYS A 16 11.80 6.89 6.05
N ILE A 17 10.66 6.94 6.71
CA ILE A 17 9.77 5.79 6.90
C ILE A 17 9.26 5.31 5.55
N ILE A 18 8.78 6.22 4.71
CA ILE A 18 8.30 5.90 3.36
C ILE A 18 9.39 5.22 2.54
N ASN A 19 10.58 5.82 2.50
CA ASN A 19 11.70 5.27 1.74
C ASN A 19 12.13 3.89 2.25
N THR A 20 12.18 3.71 3.57
CA THR A 20 12.52 2.44 4.18
C THR A 20 11.53 1.34 3.77
N VAL A 21 10.23 1.64 3.81
CA VAL A 21 9.19 0.69 3.41
C VAL A 21 9.34 0.30 1.94
N ILE A 22 9.48 1.29 1.06
CA ILE A 22 9.57 1.06 -0.39
C ILE A 22 10.82 0.25 -0.73
N GLU A 23 11.98 0.64 -0.23
CA GLU A 23 13.25 -0.04 -0.50
C GLU A 23 13.22 -1.50 0.00
N THR A 24 12.70 -1.71 1.21
CA THR A 24 12.65 -3.04 1.80
C THR A 24 11.71 -3.96 1.03
N PHE A 25 10.53 -3.47 0.63
CA PHE A 25 9.62 -4.27 -0.18
C PHE A 25 10.21 -4.63 -1.53
N ARG A 26 10.94 -3.70 -2.16
CA ARG A 26 11.61 -3.98 -3.44
C ARG A 26 12.72 -5.02 -3.29
N ASP A 27 13.50 -4.95 -2.20
CA ASP A 27 14.65 -5.85 -1.99
C ASP A 27 14.23 -7.24 -1.51
N GLU A 28 13.25 -7.33 -0.62
CA GLU A 28 12.84 -8.60 -0.02
C GLU A 28 11.77 -9.36 -0.80
N PHE A 29 10.95 -8.63 -1.55
CA PHE A 29 9.84 -9.22 -2.31
C PHE A 29 9.99 -8.90 -3.79
N LYS A 30 9.66 -9.86 -4.63
CA LYS A 30 9.69 -9.65 -6.09
C LYS A 30 8.44 -8.91 -6.52
N ILE A 31 8.43 -7.61 -6.31
CA ILE A 31 7.34 -6.73 -6.70
C ILE A 31 7.81 -5.78 -7.79
N ASP A 32 6.92 -5.49 -8.73
CA ASP A 32 7.24 -4.64 -9.87
C ASP A 32 6.98 -3.17 -9.56
N SER A 33 6.06 -2.90 -8.63
CA SER A 33 5.76 -1.55 -8.19
C SER A 33 5.45 -1.52 -6.71
N CYS A 34 5.96 -0.51 -6.01
CA CYS A 34 5.66 -0.28 -4.60
C CYS A 34 5.63 1.23 -4.35
N ALA A 35 4.57 1.70 -3.72
CA ALA A 35 4.43 3.10 -3.34
C ALA A 35 3.65 3.23 -2.04
N LEU A 36 3.93 4.27 -1.30
CA LEU A 36 3.12 4.70 -0.16
C LEU A 36 2.78 6.17 -0.43
N GLU A 37 1.54 6.41 -0.80
CA GLU A 37 1.07 7.74 -1.19
C GLU A 37 -0.01 8.22 -0.22
N PHE A 38 -0.02 9.51 0.07
CA PHE A 38 -0.95 10.12 1.00
C PHE A 38 -1.93 11.04 0.27
N TYR A 39 -3.19 10.96 0.67
CA TYR A 39 -4.30 11.64 0.04
C TYR A 39 -5.14 12.39 1.06
N LYS A 40 -5.71 13.50 0.66
CA LYS A 40 -6.74 14.17 1.43
C LYS A 40 -8.06 13.42 1.25
N ASN A 41 -8.99 13.60 2.19
CA ASN A 41 -10.27 12.90 2.15
C ASN A 41 -11.00 13.06 0.82
N LYS A 42 -10.98 14.25 0.26
CA LYS A 42 -11.61 14.51 -1.03
C LYS A 42 -11.00 13.69 -2.17
N GLU A 43 -9.68 13.55 -2.17
CA GLU A 43 -8.97 12.74 -3.17
C GLU A 43 -9.31 11.25 -3.03
N ILE A 44 -9.45 10.78 -1.79
CA ILE A 44 -9.86 9.39 -1.52
C ILE A 44 -11.29 9.15 -2.00
N ASP A 45 -12.19 10.09 -1.79
CA ASP A 45 -13.57 9.97 -2.27
C ASP A 45 -13.62 9.83 -3.79
N GLU A 46 -12.79 10.58 -4.50
CA GLU A 46 -12.67 10.47 -5.96
C GLU A 46 -12.11 9.10 -6.38
N LEU A 47 -11.07 8.61 -5.68
CA LEU A 47 -10.52 7.29 -5.95
C LEU A 47 -11.54 6.18 -5.70
N GLU A 48 -12.30 6.26 -4.61
CA GLU A 48 -13.35 5.29 -4.31
C GLU A 48 -14.42 5.28 -5.40
N ASN A 49 -14.81 6.46 -5.85
CA ASN A 49 -15.81 6.59 -6.91
C ASN A 49 -15.30 5.99 -8.23
N ASN A 50 -14.06 6.28 -8.59
CA ASN A 50 -13.48 5.80 -9.85
C ASN A 50 -13.16 4.30 -9.85
N THR A 51 -12.74 3.75 -8.71
CA THR A 51 -12.34 2.35 -8.61
C THR A 51 -13.45 1.43 -8.11
N GLN A 52 -14.48 2.00 -7.46
CA GLN A 52 -15.53 1.25 -6.75
C GLN A 52 -14.95 0.40 -5.62
N LEU A 53 -13.79 0.78 -5.10
CA LEU A 53 -13.17 0.18 -3.92
C LEU A 53 -13.34 1.13 -2.74
N SER A 54 -13.40 0.57 -1.54
CA SER A 54 -13.50 1.36 -0.30
C SER A 54 -12.16 1.41 0.41
N PHE A 55 -11.75 2.62 0.83
CA PHE A 55 -10.46 2.84 1.52
C PHE A 55 -10.70 3.40 2.91
N HIS A 56 -11.13 2.55 3.83
CA HIS A 56 -11.36 2.91 5.23
C HIS A 56 -10.37 2.17 6.13
N LYS A 57 -10.40 2.50 7.42
CA LYS A 57 -9.53 1.85 8.40
C LYS A 57 -9.68 0.33 8.35
N GLY A 58 -8.55 -0.34 8.23
CA GLY A 58 -8.49 -1.79 8.17
C GLY A 58 -8.67 -2.38 6.78
N SER A 59 -9.06 -1.57 5.78
CA SER A 59 -9.29 -2.14 4.45
C SER A 59 -7.99 -2.55 3.76
N ILE A 60 -8.07 -3.67 3.07
CA ILE A 60 -7.03 -4.15 2.18
C ILE A 60 -7.70 -4.80 0.98
N HIS A 61 -7.24 -4.45 -0.20
CA HIS A 61 -7.73 -5.01 -1.45
C HIS A 61 -6.59 -5.75 -2.13
N CYS A 62 -6.83 -6.98 -2.54
CA CYS A 62 -5.81 -7.78 -3.21
C CYS A 62 -6.41 -8.63 -4.32
N GLY A 63 -5.62 -8.88 -5.34
CA GLY A 63 -5.99 -9.73 -6.45
C GLY A 63 -5.81 -9.07 -7.79
N SER A 64 -6.46 -9.64 -8.79
CA SER A 64 -6.46 -9.14 -10.16
C SER A 64 -7.70 -8.29 -10.37
N PHE A 65 -7.50 -7.05 -10.80
CA PHE A 65 -8.58 -6.12 -11.10
C PHE A 65 -8.52 -5.68 -12.56
N SER A 66 -9.61 -5.09 -13.06
CA SER A 66 -9.65 -4.60 -14.43
C SER A 66 -8.64 -3.47 -14.65
N LYS A 67 -8.14 -3.31 -15.84
CA LYS A 67 -7.24 -2.22 -16.21
C LYS A 67 -7.88 -0.86 -15.94
N GLU A 68 -9.19 -0.76 -16.09
CA GLU A 68 -9.95 0.45 -15.81
C GLU A 68 -9.81 0.91 -14.34
N LYS A 69 -9.77 -0.05 -13.40
CA LYS A 69 -9.57 0.26 -11.99
C LYS A 69 -8.11 0.50 -11.67
N ILE A 70 -7.22 -0.34 -12.19
CA ILE A 70 -5.78 -0.28 -11.88
C ILE A 70 -5.18 1.08 -12.30
N LYS A 71 -5.60 1.65 -13.41
CA LYS A 71 -5.06 2.90 -13.91
C LYS A 71 -5.20 4.09 -12.95
N TYR A 72 -6.19 4.05 -12.06
CA TYR A 72 -6.36 5.10 -11.04
C TYR A 72 -5.41 4.93 -9.86
N LEU A 73 -4.83 3.76 -9.70
CA LEU A 73 -3.97 3.42 -8.57
C LEU A 73 -2.50 3.30 -8.94
N PHE A 74 -2.20 2.93 -10.17
CA PHE A 74 -0.83 2.71 -10.66
C PHE A 74 -0.65 3.37 -12.03
N GLU A 75 0.53 3.97 -12.22
CA GLU A 75 0.89 4.56 -13.51
C GLU A 75 1.31 3.51 -14.54
N ASP A 76 1.93 2.41 -14.09
CA ASP A 76 2.43 1.37 -14.98
C ASP A 76 1.30 0.49 -15.51
N GLU A 77 1.08 0.54 -16.80
CA GLU A 77 0.01 -0.20 -17.48
C GLU A 77 0.23 -1.72 -17.46
N LYS A 78 1.43 -2.18 -17.14
CA LYS A 78 1.75 -3.62 -17.10
C LYS A 78 1.31 -4.31 -15.81
N ILE A 79 0.86 -3.55 -14.82
CA ILE A 79 0.38 -4.11 -13.57
C ILE A 79 -0.88 -4.94 -13.82
N GLU A 80 -0.86 -6.19 -13.35
CA GLU A 80 -1.95 -7.15 -13.51
C GLU A 80 -2.62 -7.54 -12.20
N SER A 81 -1.85 -7.61 -11.10
CA SER A 81 -2.39 -7.88 -9.77
C SER A 81 -1.85 -6.88 -8.77
N ILE A 82 -2.62 -6.60 -7.74
CA ILE A 82 -2.34 -5.53 -6.79
C ILE A 82 -2.65 -5.93 -5.36
N VAL A 83 -1.97 -5.25 -4.43
CA VAL A 83 -2.38 -5.15 -3.04
C VAL A 83 -2.44 -3.67 -2.69
N VAL A 84 -3.53 -3.22 -2.10
CA VAL A 84 -3.68 -1.84 -1.62
C VAL A 84 -4.21 -1.88 -0.19
N ALA A 85 -3.37 -1.47 0.75
CA ALA A 85 -3.71 -1.40 2.17
C ALA A 85 -3.90 0.06 2.57
N THR A 86 -4.98 0.35 3.29
CA THR A 86 -5.28 1.70 3.77
C THR A 86 -4.56 1.99 5.06
N VAL A 87 -3.87 3.13 5.12
CA VAL A 87 -3.14 3.64 6.28
C VAL A 87 -3.86 4.91 6.74
N VAL A 88 -4.66 4.82 7.80
CA VAL A 88 -5.45 5.97 8.26
C VAL A 88 -4.63 6.83 9.21
N LEU A 89 -4.45 8.10 8.85
CA LEU A 89 -3.81 9.11 9.68
C LEU A 89 -4.84 10.15 10.11
N LYS A 90 -4.40 11.12 10.89
CA LYS A 90 -5.32 12.13 11.46
C LYS A 90 -6.02 12.97 10.40
N ASP A 91 -5.27 13.52 9.47
CA ASP A 91 -5.79 14.48 8.48
C ASP A 91 -5.68 13.98 7.03
N GLU A 92 -5.17 12.77 6.83
CA GLU A 92 -4.99 12.21 5.50
C GLU A 92 -5.06 10.69 5.54
N ILE A 93 -5.23 10.09 4.39
CA ILE A 93 -5.26 8.64 4.22
C ILE A 93 -4.12 8.25 3.31
N GLY A 94 -3.30 7.30 3.79
CA GLY A 94 -2.24 6.69 2.98
C GLY A 94 -2.74 5.44 2.31
N LEU A 95 -2.22 5.16 1.13
CA LEU A 95 -2.40 3.89 0.45
C LEU A 95 -1.03 3.25 0.24
N LEU A 96 -0.82 2.10 0.87
CA LEU A 96 0.34 1.26 0.63
C LEU A 96 -0.01 0.36 -0.54
N LYS A 97 0.64 0.60 -1.67
CA LYS A 97 0.31 -0.03 -2.95
C LYS A 97 1.44 -0.94 -3.41
N LEU A 98 1.13 -2.20 -3.67
CA LEU A 98 2.05 -3.14 -4.29
C LEU A 98 1.43 -3.63 -5.59
N GLY A 99 2.23 -3.70 -6.66
CA GLY A 99 1.77 -4.15 -7.96
C GLY A 99 2.70 -5.17 -8.56
N SER A 100 2.13 -6.12 -9.29
CA SER A 100 2.88 -7.16 -10.00
C SER A 100 2.40 -7.28 -11.44
N PHE A 101 3.34 -7.57 -12.35
CA PHE A 101 3.03 -7.92 -13.74
C PHE A 101 2.46 -9.32 -13.85
N ASP A 102 2.59 -10.14 -12.80
CA ASP A 102 2.01 -11.48 -12.73
C ASP A 102 0.59 -11.38 -12.19
N ARG A 103 -0.38 -11.77 -13.02
CA ARG A 103 -1.80 -11.71 -12.70
C ARG A 103 -2.17 -12.53 -11.46
N THR A 104 -1.43 -13.60 -11.18
CA THR A 104 -1.77 -14.55 -10.12
C THR A 104 -1.03 -14.30 -8.80
N LYS A 105 -0.12 -13.33 -8.75
CA LYS A 105 0.75 -13.13 -7.58
C LYS A 105 -0.02 -12.86 -6.29
N TYR A 106 -1.06 -12.04 -6.34
CA TYR A 106 -1.78 -11.59 -5.14
C TYR A 106 -3.19 -12.18 -5.04
N LEU A 107 -3.36 -13.44 -5.46
CA LEU A 107 -4.66 -14.11 -5.37
C LEU A 107 -4.89 -14.83 -4.04
N GLY A 108 -3.84 -15.02 -3.22
CA GLY A 108 -3.93 -15.71 -1.93
C GLY A 108 -3.84 -14.76 -0.74
N ASP A 109 -4.35 -15.20 0.40
CA ASP A 109 -4.38 -14.40 1.63
C ASP A 109 -3.05 -14.36 2.37
N GLU A 110 -2.11 -15.25 2.07
CA GLU A 110 -0.86 -15.40 2.82
C GLU A 110 0.01 -14.15 2.77
N ASP A 111 0.09 -13.48 1.61
CA ASP A 111 0.93 -12.30 1.43
C ASP A 111 0.34 -11.06 2.11
N THR A 112 -0.97 -11.04 2.35
CA THR A 112 -1.63 -9.87 2.91
C THR A 112 -1.40 -9.71 4.41
N THR A 113 -1.20 -10.81 5.15
CA THR A 113 -0.99 -10.76 6.59
C THR A 113 0.22 -9.90 6.97
N PHE A 114 1.34 -10.09 6.27
CA PHE A 114 2.54 -9.29 6.53
C PHE A 114 2.31 -7.82 6.19
N ILE A 115 1.64 -7.56 5.06
CA ILE A 115 1.33 -6.19 4.62
C ILE A 115 0.42 -5.49 5.63
N GLU A 116 -0.61 -6.18 6.13
CA GLU A 116 -1.48 -5.66 7.17
C GLU A 116 -0.72 -5.34 8.46
N TYR A 117 0.23 -6.19 8.82
CA TYR A 117 1.07 -5.98 9.99
C TYR A 117 1.92 -4.72 9.85
N ILE A 118 2.55 -4.53 8.69
CA ILE A 118 3.34 -3.32 8.40
C ILE A 118 2.43 -2.09 8.38
N ARG A 119 1.25 -2.19 7.77
CA ARG A 119 0.26 -1.11 7.75
C ARG A 119 -0.09 -0.66 9.18
N ASP A 120 -0.34 -1.61 10.09
CA ASP A 120 -0.70 -1.31 11.47
C ASP A 120 0.44 -0.59 12.20
N ILE A 121 1.69 -1.00 11.95
CA ILE A 121 2.86 -0.32 12.50
C ILE A 121 2.96 1.11 11.95
N LEU A 122 2.76 1.29 10.65
CA LEU A 122 2.80 2.61 10.02
C LEU A 122 1.73 3.54 10.60
N GLU A 123 0.51 3.06 10.80
CA GLU A 123 -0.55 3.86 11.40
C GLU A 123 -0.15 4.38 12.78
N ARG A 124 0.43 3.52 13.62
CA ARG A 124 0.88 3.90 14.96
C ARG A 124 2.03 4.90 14.90
N LYS A 125 3.00 4.66 14.06
CA LYS A 125 4.21 5.50 13.96
C LYS A 125 3.91 6.86 13.36
N LEU A 126 3.03 6.93 12.37
CA LEU A 126 2.71 8.16 11.64
C LEU A 126 1.53 8.94 12.23
N ALA A 127 0.80 8.36 13.17
CA ALA A 127 -0.35 9.02 13.81
C ALA A 127 0.03 10.11 14.82
N ILE A 128 1.29 10.27 15.10
CA ILE A 128 1.78 11.24 16.10
C ILE A 128 1.89 12.63 15.51
#